data_b586411cf2df59fa5640b391993ba648
#
_entry.id   b586411cf2df59fa5640b391993ba648
#
_cell.length_a   1.000
_cell.length_b   1.000
_cell.length_c   1.000
_cell.angle_alpha   90.00
_cell.angle_beta   90.00
_cell.angle_gamma   90.00
#
_symmetry.space_group_name_H-M   'P 1'
#
loop_
_entity.id
_entity.type
_entity.pdbx_description
1 polymer ?
#
loop_
_entity_poly.entity_id
_entity_poly.type
_entity_poly.pdbx_seq_one_letter_code
_entity_poly.pdbx_strand_id
1 'polypeptide(L)'
;MHDYGAAWRILRLSSLTDQIYIKAQRIRGIQINKTSKIEEGQEVEFVGLINYSIMCLIQIERGISDEPDFDLETALNEYDKQKGLVKDLLSKKNHDYGEAWKEMRVSSLTDLILQKIFRIKQIEDNEGKTLILSLIHISEPTRLE
;
A
#
# COMPACT_ATOMS: atom_id res chain seq x y z
N MET A 1 5.40 -3.39 -30.05
CA MET A 1 5.49 -4.03 -28.76
C MET A 1 4.28 -3.70 -27.93
N HIS A 2 3.76 -4.68 -27.32
CA HIS A 2 2.63 -4.46 -26.46
C HIS A 2 3.09 -4.16 -25.08
N ASP A 3 2.49 -3.17 -24.52
CA ASP A 3 2.86 -2.75 -23.21
C ASP A 3 1.94 -3.39 -22.19
N TYR A 4 2.36 -4.51 -21.68
CA TYR A 4 1.61 -5.20 -20.65
C TYR A 4 1.87 -4.64 -19.28
N GLY A 5 2.79 -3.67 -19.17
CA GLY A 5 3.12 -3.06 -17.89
C GLY A 5 1.96 -2.33 -17.25
N ALA A 6 0.97 -1.94 -18.05
CA ALA A 6 -0.19 -1.23 -17.54
C ALA A 6 -1.43 -2.12 -17.44
N ALA A 7 -1.27 -3.42 -17.46
CA ALA A 7 -2.40 -4.33 -17.35
C ALA A 7 -3.16 -4.15 -16.04
N TRP A 8 -2.48 -3.67 -15.00
CA TRP A 8 -3.09 -3.43 -13.69
C TRP A 8 -4.15 -2.33 -13.71
N ARG A 9 -4.28 -1.59 -14.81
CA ARG A 9 -5.29 -0.54 -14.90
C ARG A 9 -6.72 -1.07 -14.81
N ILE A 10 -6.92 -2.35 -15.06
CA ILE A 10 -8.25 -2.95 -14.94
C ILE A 10 -8.57 -3.41 -13.53
N LEU A 11 -7.61 -3.35 -12.61
CA LEU A 11 -7.79 -3.90 -11.27
C LEU A 11 -8.62 -2.97 -10.40
N ARG A 12 -9.60 -3.55 -9.72
CA ARG A 12 -10.37 -2.84 -8.71
C ARG A 12 -9.50 -2.59 -7.50
N LEU A 13 -9.89 -1.60 -6.72
CA LEU A 13 -9.14 -1.30 -5.50
C LEU A 13 -9.07 -2.50 -4.57
N SER A 14 -10.16 -3.26 -4.45
CA SER A 14 -10.16 -4.45 -3.59
C SER A 14 -9.17 -5.51 -4.08
N SER A 15 -9.00 -5.64 -5.40
CA SER A 15 -8.02 -6.59 -5.94
C SER A 15 -6.60 -6.16 -5.59
N LEU A 16 -6.33 -4.87 -5.66
CA LEU A 16 -5.01 -4.35 -5.28
C LEU A 16 -4.77 -4.50 -3.78
N THR A 17 -5.80 -4.26 -2.98
CA THR A 17 -5.71 -4.48 -1.54
C THR A 17 -5.34 -5.92 -1.24
N ASP A 18 -5.95 -6.87 -1.94
CA ASP A 18 -5.64 -8.29 -1.76
C ASP A 18 -4.19 -8.60 -2.11
N GLN A 19 -3.67 -7.99 -3.18
CA GLN A 19 -2.27 -8.20 -3.55
C GLN A 19 -1.32 -7.63 -2.51
N ILE A 20 -1.64 -6.46 -1.99
CA ILE A 20 -0.84 -5.85 -0.92
C ILE A 20 -0.88 -6.74 0.33
N TYR A 21 -2.04 -7.28 0.65
CA TYR A 21 -2.20 -8.19 1.79
C TYR A 21 -1.32 -9.43 1.62
N ILE A 22 -1.34 -10.04 0.44
CA ILE A 22 -0.53 -11.21 0.17
C ILE A 22 0.95 -10.91 0.36
N LYS A 23 1.41 -9.77 -0.15
CA LYS A 23 2.80 -9.38 0.01
C LYS A 23 3.17 -9.18 1.48
N ALA A 24 2.31 -8.53 2.24
CA ALA A 24 2.55 -8.30 3.66
C ALA A 24 2.59 -9.62 4.44
N GLN A 25 1.69 -10.54 4.11
CA GLN A 25 1.70 -11.86 4.76
C GLN A 25 2.96 -12.65 4.43
N ARG A 26 3.43 -12.56 3.20
CA ARG A 26 4.66 -13.24 2.82
C ARG A 26 5.85 -12.66 3.56
N ILE A 27 5.89 -11.34 3.72
CA ILE A 27 6.94 -10.70 4.50
C ILE A 27 6.92 -11.22 5.94
N ARG A 28 5.74 -11.29 6.54
CA ARG A 28 5.60 -11.78 7.90
C ARG A 28 6.05 -13.23 8.02
N GLY A 29 5.68 -14.05 7.04
CA GLY A 29 6.11 -15.45 7.00
C GLY A 29 7.62 -15.59 6.91
N ILE A 30 8.26 -14.79 6.07
CA ILE A 30 9.71 -14.80 5.94
C ILE A 30 10.36 -14.40 7.27
N GLN A 31 9.83 -13.39 7.93
CA GLN A 31 10.37 -12.91 9.20
C GLN A 31 10.26 -13.99 10.29
N ILE A 32 9.16 -14.73 10.29
CA ILE A 32 8.95 -15.79 11.28
C ILE A 32 9.87 -16.96 11.04
N ASN A 33 10.06 -17.35 9.78
CA ASN A 33 10.89 -18.51 9.44
C ASN A 33 12.36 -18.34 9.71
N LYS A 34 12.86 -17.12 9.61
CA LYS A 34 14.26 -16.79 9.93
C LYS A 34 15.25 -17.71 9.24
N THR A 35 15.11 -17.86 7.93
CA THR A 35 16.04 -18.66 7.15
C THR A 35 17.23 -17.80 6.69
N SER A 36 18.25 -18.44 6.13
CA SER A 36 19.41 -17.71 5.63
C SER A 36 19.12 -16.80 4.45
N LYS A 37 17.96 -16.97 3.82
CA LYS A 37 17.57 -16.16 2.66
C LYS A 37 16.53 -15.09 3.02
N ILE A 38 16.34 -14.84 4.30
CA ILE A 38 15.31 -13.93 4.74
C ILE A 38 15.41 -12.55 4.13
N GLU A 39 16.60 -11.95 4.17
CA GLU A 39 16.75 -10.58 3.71
C GLU A 39 16.43 -10.42 2.25
N GLU A 40 16.91 -11.34 1.42
CA GLU A 40 16.65 -11.32 -0.01
C GLU A 40 15.15 -11.41 -0.31
N GLY A 41 14.49 -12.38 0.32
CA GLY A 41 13.06 -12.57 0.11
C GLY A 41 12.25 -11.41 0.62
N GLN A 42 12.63 -10.89 1.76
CA GLN A 42 11.95 -9.77 2.39
C GLN A 42 11.99 -8.52 1.50
N GLU A 43 13.17 -8.22 1.00
CA GLU A 43 13.37 -7.04 0.17
C GLU A 43 12.49 -7.06 -1.07
N VAL A 44 12.47 -8.19 -1.76
CA VAL A 44 11.67 -8.35 -2.98
C VAL A 44 10.18 -8.15 -2.67
N GLU A 45 9.70 -8.70 -1.57
CA GLU A 45 8.29 -8.58 -1.21
C GLU A 45 7.94 -7.15 -0.82
N PHE A 46 8.85 -6.44 -0.14
CA PHE A 46 8.60 -5.02 0.18
C PHE A 46 8.52 -4.18 -1.08
N VAL A 47 9.37 -4.44 -2.06
CA VAL A 47 9.30 -3.74 -3.34
C VAL A 47 7.95 -3.99 -4.01
N GLY A 48 7.50 -5.23 -4.02
CA GLY A 48 6.19 -5.57 -4.57
C GLY A 48 5.06 -4.86 -3.85
N LEU A 49 5.14 -4.80 -2.52
CA LEU A 49 4.13 -4.12 -1.71
C LEU A 49 4.07 -2.63 -2.06
N ILE A 50 5.21 -2.00 -2.19
CA ILE A 50 5.29 -0.58 -2.55
C ILE A 50 4.69 -0.36 -3.94
N ASN A 51 5.04 -1.21 -4.89
CA ASN A 51 4.54 -1.06 -6.26
C ASN A 51 3.03 -1.19 -6.33
N TYR A 52 2.45 -2.19 -5.66
CA TYR A 52 1.00 -2.33 -5.64
C TYR A 52 0.33 -1.17 -4.93
N SER A 53 0.97 -0.64 -3.89
CA SER A 53 0.41 0.51 -3.18
C SER A 53 0.38 1.75 -4.07
N ILE A 54 1.43 1.96 -4.85
CA ILE A 54 1.46 3.09 -5.78
C ILE A 54 0.43 2.89 -6.88
N MET A 55 0.28 1.68 -7.40
CA MET A 55 -0.78 1.38 -8.37
C MET A 55 -2.15 1.70 -7.78
N CYS A 56 -2.34 1.39 -6.51
CA CYS A 56 -3.59 1.70 -5.82
C CYS A 56 -3.86 3.21 -5.81
N LEU A 57 -2.84 4.00 -5.51
CA LEU A 57 -2.97 5.46 -5.51
C LEU A 57 -3.33 5.99 -6.89
N ILE A 58 -2.74 5.41 -7.94
CA ILE A 58 -3.07 5.79 -9.31
C ILE A 58 -4.53 5.47 -9.62
N GLN A 59 -4.98 4.28 -9.22
CA GLN A 59 -6.36 3.86 -9.46
C GLN A 59 -7.36 4.74 -8.71
N ILE A 60 -7.00 5.18 -7.52
CA ILE A 60 -7.86 6.11 -6.76
C ILE A 60 -8.01 7.41 -7.51
N GLU A 61 -6.93 7.92 -8.08
CA GLU A 61 -6.97 9.21 -8.77
C GLU A 61 -7.62 9.11 -10.15
N ARG A 62 -7.26 8.07 -10.90
CA ARG A 62 -7.70 7.94 -12.30
C ARG A 62 -9.00 7.16 -12.49
N GLY A 63 -9.32 6.32 -11.52
CA GLY A 63 -10.43 5.39 -11.67
C GLY A 63 -10.00 4.13 -12.41
N ILE A 64 -10.83 3.11 -12.32
CA ILE A 64 -10.57 1.82 -12.96
C ILE A 64 -10.89 1.93 -14.45
N SER A 65 -10.13 1.23 -15.27
CA SER A 65 -10.38 1.18 -16.71
C SER A 65 -10.88 -0.21 -17.11
N ASP A 66 -11.69 -0.29 -18.13
CA ASP A 66 -12.16 -1.58 -18.66
C ASP A 66 -11.05 -2.32 -19.39
N GLU A 67 -10.08 -1.57 -19.93
CA GLU A 67 -8.97 -2.13 -20.66
C GLU A 67 -7.69 -1.42 -20.25
N PRO A 68 -6.53 -2.05 -20.46
CA PRO A 68 -5.27 -1.33 -20.21
C PRO A 68 -5.19 -0.12 -21.15
N ASP A 69 -5.29 1.07 -20.57
CA ASP A 69 -5.37 2.31 -21.33
C ASP A 69 -4.12 3.18 -21.25
N PHE A 70 -3.12 2.75 -20.47
CA PHE A 70 -1.86 3.48 -20.36
C PHE A 70 -0.81 2.80 -21.25
N ASP A 71 -0.08 3.62 -22.00
CA ASP A 71 1.15 3.12 -22.62
C ASP A 71 2.24 3.16 -21.53
N LEU A 72 3.42 2.67 -21.89
CA LEU A 72 4.52 2.60 -20.92
C LEU A 72 4.90 3.98 -20.38
N GLU A 73 4.95 4.96 -21.25
CA GLU A 73 5.32 6.31 -20.85
C GLU A 73 4.33 6.89 -19.84
N THR A 74 3.05 6.76 -20.12
CA THR A 74 2.01 7.25 -19.23
C THR A 74 2.06 6.53 -17.88
N ALA A 75 2.25 5.21 -17.91
CA ALA A 75 2.34 4.41 -16.69
C ALA A 75 3.50 4.86 -15.82
N LEU A 76 4.66 5.09 -16.42
CA LEU A 76 5.83 5.53 -15.69
C LEU A 76 5.65 6.94 -15.13
N ASN A 77 5.03 7.83 -15.90
CA ASN A 77 4.79 9.19 -15.44
C ASN A 77 3.82 9.21 -14.26
N GLU A 78 2.76 8.41 -14.31
CA GLU A 78 1.82 8.33 -13.21
C GLU A 78 2.47 7.73 -11.97
N TYR A 79 3.30 6.71 -12.16
CA TYR A 79 4.03 6.10 -11.07
C TYR A 79 4.94 7.12 -10.39
N ASP A 80 5.73 7.85 -11.18
CA ASP A 80 6.66 8.84 -10.65
C ASP A 80 5.94 9.97 -9.94
N LYS A 81 4.79 10.37 -10.44
CA LYS A 81 3.99 11.41 -9.81
C LYS A 81 3.55 10.98 -8.41
N GLN A 82 2.98 9.79 -8.28
CA GLN A 82 2.53 9.31 -6.98
C GLN A 82 3.69 9.06 -6.03
N LYS A 83 4.78 8.51 -6.55
CA LYS A 83 5.98 8.28 -5.76
C LYS A 83 6.51 9.59 -5.19
N GLY A 84 6.52 10.65 -6.00
CA GLY A 84 6.95 11.97 -5.55
C GLY A 84 6.08 12.52 -4.44
N LEU A 85 4.77 12.39 -4.57
CA LEU A 85 3.84 12.86 -3.54
C LEU A 85 4.05 12.12 -2.22
N VAL A 86 4.27 10.81 -2.28
CA VAL A 86 4.52 10.01 -1.09
C VAL A 86 5.84 10.42 -0.44
N LYS A 87 6.88 10.63 -1.24
CA LYS A 87 8.19 11.04 -0.70
C LYS A 87 8.10 12.41 -0.03
N ASP A 88 7.35 13.34 -0.60
CA ASP A 88 7.17 14.66 0.00
C ASP A 88 6.44 14.55 1.34
N LEU A 89 5.40 13.74 1.40
CA LEU A 89 4.67 13.53 2.64
C LEU A 89 5.54 12.89 3.70
N LEU A 90 6.33 11.91 3.31
CA LEU A 90 7.23 11.21 4.23
C LEU A 90 8.29 12.17 4.78
N SER A 91 8.85 13.02 3.93
CA SER A 91 9.83 14.01 4.36
C SER A 91 9.26 14.96 5.41
N LYS A 92 8.03 15.41 5.21
CA LYS A 92 7.36 16.29 6.16
C LYS A 92 7.15 15.58 7.50
N LYS A 93 6.72 14.34 7.45
CA LYS A 93 6.49 13.57 8.68
C LYS A 93 7.80 13.31 9.43
N ASN A 94 8.86 13.01 8.71
CA ASN A 94 10.16 12.82 9.32
C ASN A 94 10.65 14.08 10.01
N HIS A 95 10.43 15.23 9.38
CA HIS A 95 10.80 16.49 9.97
C HIS A 95 10.04 16.73 11.27
N ASP A 96 8.75 16.44 11.29
CA ASP A 96 7.88 16.68 12.44
C ASP A 96 8.14 15.71 13.59
N TYR A 97 8.41 14.45 13.28
CA TYR A 97 8.49 13.40 14.30
C TYR A 97 9.91 12.91 14.59
N GLY A 98 10.91 13.53 14.00
CA GLY A 98 12.30 13.22 14.35
C GLY A 98 12.78 11.85 13.93
N GLU A 99 12.13 11.24 12.95
CA GLU A 99 12.54 9.94 12.40
C GLU A 99 12.56 8.80 13.41
N ALA A 100 11.72 8.88 14.43
CA ALA A 100 11.65 7.84 15.44
C ALA A 100 11.35 6.46 14.86
N TRP A 101 10.70 6.42 13.68
CA TRP A 101 10.36 5.17 13.03
C TRP A 101 11.59 4.33 12.67
N LYS A 102 12.75 4.95 12.55
CA LYS A 102 13.98 4.23 12.20
C LYS A 102 14.43 3.27 13.30
N GLU A 103 13.94 3.49 14.51
CA GLU A 103 14.29 2.62 15.64
C GLU A 103 13.33 1.46 15.80
N MET A 104 12.29 1.41 14.97
CA MET A 104 11.33 0.32 15.03
C MET A 104 11.90 -0.94 14.41
N ARG A 105 11.51 -2.08 14.96
CA ARG A 105 11.83 -3.35 14.34
C ARG A 105 11.08 -3.45 13.02
N VAL A 106 11.70 -4.08 12.03
CA VAL A 106 11.04 -4.30 10.74
C VAL A 106 9.77 -5.12 10.92
N SER A 107 9.78 -6.09 11.82
CA SER A 107 8.58 -6.88 12.11
C SER A 107 7.45 -6.03 12.66
N SER A 108 7.76 -4.99 13.42
CA SER A 108 6.72 -4.08 13.92
C SER A 108 6.11 -3.26 12.79
N LEU A 109 6.93 -2.84 11.84
CA LEU A 109 6.42 -2.14 10.66
C LEU A 109 5.48 -3.03 9.87
N THR A 110 5.84 -4.30 9.71
CA THR A 110 4.99 -5.26 9.01
C THR A 110 3.65 -5.42 9.72
N ASP A 111 3.65 -5.49 11.03
CA ASP A 111 2.41 -5.59 11.80
C ASP A 111 1.52 -4.37 11.60
N LEU A 112 2.10 -3.18 11.59
CA LEU A 112 1.34 -1.96 11.36
C LEU A 112 0.76 -1.91 9.95
N ILE A 113 1.53 -2.36 8.97
CA ILE A 113 1.05 -2.44 7.60
C ILE A 113 -0.16 -3.38 7.53
N LEU A 114 -0.05 -4.56 8.14
CA LEU A 114 -1.14 -5.52 8.15
C LEU A 114 -2.38 -4.96 8.84
N GLN A 115 -2.19 -4.25 9.94
CA GLN A 115 -3.30 -3.63 10.65
C GLN A 115 -4.06 -2.66 9.74
N LYS A 116 -3.34 -1.83 9.00
CA LYS A 116 -3.96 -0.88 8.09
C LYS A 116 -4.66 -1.58 6.92
N ILE A 117 -4.07 -2.66 6.43
CA ILE A 117 -4.68 -3.44 5.36
C ILE A 117 -6.01 -4.03 5.82
N PHE A 118 -6.06 -4.61 7.02
CA PHE A 118 -7.30 -5.15 7.56
C PHE A 118 -8.36 -4.06 7.68
N ARG A 119 -7.96 -2.87 8.07
CA ARG A 119 -8.90 -1.75 8.15
C ARG A 119 -9.47 -1.39 6.78
N ILE A 120 -8.62 -1.35 5.76
CA ILE A 120 -9.05 -1.07 4.39
C ILE A 120 -10.01 -2.16 3.91
N LYS A 121 -9.71 -3.43 4.19
CA LYS A 121 -10.58 -4.54 3.79
C LYS A 121 -11.96 -4.43 4.46
N GLN A 122 -12.00 -4.03 5.72
CA GLN A 122 -13.28 -3.82 6.39
C GLN A 122 -14.11 -2.75 5.70
N ILE A 123 -13.47 -1.66 5.31
CA ILE A 123 -14.17 -0.58 4.62
C ILE A 123 -14.71 -1.07 3.28
N GLU A 124 -13.89 -1.78 2.53
CA GLU A 124 -14.29 -2.31 1.23
C GLU A 124 -15.43 -3.32 1.35
N ASP A 125 -15.31 -4.24 2.31
CA ASP A 125 -16.29 -5.30 2.48
C ASP A 125 -17.66 -4.79 2.88
N ASN A 126 -17.70 -3.65 3.54
CA ASN A 126 -18.95 -3.03 3.98
C ASN A 126 -19.48 -1.99 3.00
N GLU A 127 -18.90 -1.94 1.80
CA GLU A 127 -19.34 -1.03 0.73
C GLU A 127 -19.49 0.41 1.22
N GLY A 128 -18.55 0.85 2.04
CA GLY A 128 -18.56 2.20 2.54
C GLY A 128 -19.29 2.41 3.84
N LYS A 129 -20.04 1.45 4.33
CA LYS A 129 -20.74 1.59 5.61
C LYS A 129 -19.76 1.80 6.75
N THR A 130 -18.66 1.04 6.72
CA THR A 130 -17.62 1.19 7.72
C THR A 130 -16.96 2.55 7.63
N LEU A 131 -16.87 3.08 6.42
CA LEU A 131 -16.32 4.41 6.23
C LEU A 131 -17.15 5.46 6.96
N ILE A 132 -18.48 5.38 6.87
CA ILE A 132 -19.36 6.29 7.56
C ILE A 132 -19.16 6.17 9.06
N LEU A 133 -19.14 4.95 9.57
CA LEU A 133 -18.91 4.73 10.99
C LEU A 133 -17.54 5.24 11.43
N SER A 134 -16.54 5.08 10.60
CA SER A 134 -15.20 5.58 10.90
C SER A 134 -15.16 7.09 10.98
N LEU A 135 -15.90 7.77 10.12
CA LEU A 135 -15.99 9.23 10.16
C LEU A 135 -16.65 9.68 11.47
N ILE A 136 -17.66 8.95 11.92
CA ILE A 136 -18.29 9.24 13.20
C ILE A 136 -17.30 9.04 14.34
N HIS A 137 -16.55 7.95 14.30
CA HIS A 137 -15.58 7.63 15.35
C HIS A 137 -14.37 8.54 15.37
N ILE A 138 -14.02 9.11 14.22
CA ILE A 138 -12.89 10.04 14.16
C ILE A 138 -13.08 11.22 15.09
N SER A 139 -14.32 11.60 15.36
CA SER A 139 -14.60 12.70 16.28
C SER A 139 -14.31 12.32 17.74
N GLU A 140 -14.05 11.06 18.03
CA GLU A 140 -13.75 10.60 19.37
C GLU A 140 -12.23 10.54 19.55
N PRO A 141 -11.67 11.40 20.38
CA PRO A 141 -10.20 11.49 20.47
C PRO A 141 -9.53 10.25 21.03
N THR A 142 -10.28 9.39 21.67
CA THR A 142 -9.70 8.17 22.25
C THR A 142 -9.59 7.03 21.27
N ARG A 143 -10.08 7.19 20.06
CA ARG A 143 -10.05 6.14 19.06
C ARG A 143 -8.77 6.23 18.27
N LEU A 144 -7.73 5.69 18.81
CA LEU A 144 -6.43 5.85 18.20
C LEU A 144 -5.95 4.67 17.41
N GLU A 145 -6.55 3.58 17.54
CA GLU A 145 -6.03 2.44 16.90
C GLU A 145 -6.39 2.26 15.51
#